data_813f609437db49439d1462f7fa64cc56
#
_entry.id   813f609437db49439d1462f7fa64cc56
#
_cell.length_a   1.000
_cell.length_b   1.000
_cell.length_c   1.000
_cell.angle_alpha   90.00
_cell.angle_beta   90.00
_cell.angle_gamma   90.00
#
_symmetry.space_group_name_H-M   'P 1'
#
loop_
_entity.id
_entity.type
_entity.pdbx_description
1 polymer ?
#
loop_
_entity_poly.entity_id
_entity_poly.type
_entity_poly.pdbx_seq_one_letter_code
_entity_poly.pdbx_strand_id
1 'polypeptide(L)'
;MPTLVLEHTIYTLGQLLSVEKPQIALAGRSNVGKSSLVNALAGQKNLAKVSATPGKTRSINFYHVEPQDYYLVDLPGYGYARASHAERRSWAALLEKYLSTCRHLRALALLLDSRLTPQKLDLELSHFARECGLDILPILTKADKCTQRERAARAAEWADILGVKPSITSSSKKSGIRELWQRLHDTAGVPPVSPEDGPTQAVVPQGGIPHSITPQSGSSSATEE
;
A
#
# COMPACT_ATOMS: atom_id res chain seq x y z
N MET A 1 8.81 -10.25 -11.11
CA MET A 1 8.53 -9.25 -10.06
C MET A 1 7.13 -9.49 -9.56
N PRO A 2 6.86 -9.27 -8.27
CA PRO A 2 5.49 -9.36 -7.75
C PRO A 2 4.54 -8.44 -8.51
N THR A 3 3.27 -8.84 -8.59
CA THR A 3 2.21 -8.02 -9.18
C THR A 3 1.42 -7.36 -8.05
N LEU A 4 1.08 -6.08 -8.22
CA LEU A 4 0.19 -5.36 -7.33
C LEU A 4 -1.17 -5.18 -8.00
N VAL A 5 -2.23 -5.64 -7.34
CA VAL A 5 -3.62 -5.48 -7.80
C VAL A 5 -4.39 -4.66 -6.77
N LEU A 6 -4.99 -3.54 -7.18
CA LEU A 6 -5.88 -2.77 -6.31
C LEU A 6 -7.20 -3.52 -6.14
N GLU A 7 -7.45 -4.07 -4.95
CA GLU A 7 -8.68 -4.83 -4.69
C GLU A 7 -9.74 -4.01 -3.93
N HIS A 8 -9.31 -3.20 -2.95
CA HIS A 8 -10.26 -2.46 -2.12
C HIS A 8 -9.84 -1.00 -1.94
N THR A 9 -10.84 -0.12 -1.92
CA THR A 9 -10.68 1.31 -1.58
C THR A 9 -11.70 1.69 -0.52
N ILE A 10 -11.21 2.17 0.63
CA ILE A 10 -12.01 2.46 1.83
C ILE A 10 -11.96 3.96 2.11
N TYR A 11 -13.12 4.57 2.31
CA TYR A 11 -13.27 6.01 2.57
C TYR A 11 -13.70 6.33 4.01
N THR A 12 -14.33 5.38 4.69
CA THR A 12 -14.92 5.59 6.03
C THR A 12 -14.59 4.44 6.98
N LEU A 13 -14.66 4.71 8.29
CA LEU A 13 -14.45 3.70 9.33
C LEU A 13 -15.37 2.48 9.20
N GLY A 14 -16.62 2.69 8.80
CA GLY A 14 -17.60 1.61 8.64
C GLY A 14 -17.31 0.66 7.48
N GLN A 15 -16.40 1.05 6.57
CA GLN A 15 -15.97 0.22 5.45
C GLN A 15 -14.68 -0.57 5.75
N LEU A 16 -14.09 -0.42 6.95
CA LEU A 16 -12.88 -1.18 7.31
C LEU A 16 -13.16 -2.67 7.23
N LEU A 17 -12.42 -3.33 6.34
CA LEU A 17 -12.54 -4.76 6.09
C LEU A 17 -11.72 -5.54 7.11
N SER A 18 -12.27 -6.67 7.56
CA SER A 18 -11.48 -7.69 8.23
C SER A 18 -10.86 -8.59 7.17
N VAL A 19 -9.66 -8.23 6.71
CA VAL A 19 -8.90 -9.05 5.76
C VAL A 19 -7.95 -9.93 6.55
N GLU A 20 -8.08 -11.25 6.42
CA GLU A 20 -7.33 -12.25 7.20
C GLU A 20 -5.93 -12.57 6.63
N LYS A 21 -5.42 -11.75 5.71
CA LYS A 21 -4.08 -11.89 5.14
C LYS A 21 -3.11 -10.92 5.79
N PRO A 22 -1.80 -11.23 5.84
CA PRO A 22 -0.80 -10.29 6.33
C PRO A 22 -0.89 -8.94 5.62
N GLN A 23 -0.68 -7.86 6.36
CA GLN A 23 -0.77 -6.50 5.84
C GLN A 23 0.47 -5.71 6.25
N ILE A 24 0.94 -4.85 5.35
CA ILE A 24 1.96 -3.82 5.63
C ILE A 24 1.37 -2.48 5.25
N ALA A 25 1.22 -1.58 6.22
CA ALA A 25 0.70 -0.24 5.98
C ALA A 25 1.79 0.69 5.43
N LEU A 26 1.51 1.38 4.34
CA LEU A 26 2.36 2.42 3.79
C LEU A 26 1.89 3.79 4.29
N ALA A 27 2.66 4.44 5.11
CA ALA A 27 2.36 5.76 5.66
C ALA A 27 3.46 6.77 5.32
N GLY A 28 3.10 8.04 5.27
CA GLY A 28 4.05 9.11 5.03
C GLY A 28 3.35 10.45 4.79
N ARG A 29 4.11 11.52 4.89
CA ARG A 29 3.61 12.88 4.65
C ARG A 29 3.08 13.05 3.22
N SER A 30 2.14 13.96 3.06
CA SER A 30 1.72 14.39 1.72
C SER A 30 2.94 14.78 0.87
N ASN A 31 2.99 14.31 -0.36
CA ASN A 31 4.10 14.52 -1.31
C ASN A 31 5.45 13.88 -0.92
N VAL A 32 5.49 12.95 0.02
CA VAL A 32 6.70 12.17 0.35
C VAL A 32 7.15 11.27 -0.81
N GLY A 33 6.24 10.91 -1.71
CA GLY A 33 6.50 10.03 -2.85
C GLY A 33 5.82 8.67 -2.75
N LYS A 34 4.79 8.52 -1.88
CA LYS A 34 4.12 7.26 -1.59
C LYS A 34 3.48 6.63 -2.85
N SER A 35 2.62 7.35 -3.58
CA SER A 35 2.03 6.86 -4.83
C SER A 35 3.08 6.57 -5.91
N SER A 36 4.18 7.34 -5.96
CA SER A 36 5.29 7.06 -6.87
C SER A 36 6.01 5.76 -6.50
N LEU A 37 6.15 5.47 -5.21
CA LEU A 37 6.75 4.23 -4.73
C LEU A 37 5.86 3.03 -5.04
N VAL A 38 4.55 3.11 -4.79
CA VAL A 38 3.57 2.07 -5.15
C VAL A 38 3.64 1.77 -6.65
N ASN A 39 3.67 2.80 -7.50
CA ASN A 39 3.81 2.62 -8.94
C ASN A 39 5.15 2.00 -9.35
N ALA A 40 6.25 2.35 -8.66
CA ALA A 40 7.57 1.77 -8.90
C ALA A 40 7.64 0.30 -8.47
N LEU A 41 7.03 -0.05 -7.35
CA LEU A 41 6.88 -1.44 -6.88
C LEU A 41 6.05 -2.27 -7.86
N ALA A 42 4.94 -1.71 -8.36
CA ALA A 42 4.08 -2.37 -9.34
C ALA A 42 4.70 -2.48 -10.75
N GLY A 43 5.78 -1.75 -11.03
CA GLY A 43 6.29 -1.60 -12.40
C GLY A 43 5.33 -0.87 -13.35
N GLN A 44 4.28 -0.23 -12.83
CA GLN A 44 3.21 0.44 -13.57
C GLN A 44 3.21 1.95 -13.29
N LYS A 45 2.81 2.78 -14.29
CA LYS A 45 2.85 4.24 -14.13
C LYS A 45 1.66 4.85 -13.40
N ASN A 46 0.51 4.17 -13.38
CA ASN A 46 -0.77 4.78 -12.95
C ASN A 46 -1.61 3.86 -12.04
N LEU A 47 -1.03 2.86 -11.39
CA LEU A 47 -1.76 2.01 -10.44
C LEU A 47 -2.24 2.85 -9.25
N ALA A 48 -1.33 3.59 -8.62
CA ALA A 48 -1.67 4.62 -7.64
C ALA A 48 -1.71 5.99 -8.32
N LYS A 49 -2.79 6.74 -8.13
CA LYS A 49 -2.93 8.09 -8.71
C LYS A 49 -1.91 9.03 -8.07
N VAL A 50 -0.92 9.46 -8.86
CA VAL A 50 0.00 10.50 -8.45
C VAL A 50 -0.69 11.85 -8.64
N SER A 51 -0.99 12.53 -7.56
CA SER A 51 -1.58 13.87 -7.61
C SER A 51 -0.53 14.92 -7.23
N ALA A 52 -0.34 15.91 -8.10
CA ALA A 52 0.40 17.13 -7.77
C ALA A 52 -0.38 17.99 -6.76
N THR A 53 -1.71 17.82 -6.70
CA THR A 53 -2.57 18.53 -5.74
C THR A 53 -2.62 17.71 -4.45
N PRO A 54 -2.08 18.23 -3.35
CA PRO A 54 -2.10 17.56 -2.05
C PRO A 54 -3.54 17.36 -1.54
N GLY A 55 -3.83 16.24 -0.85
CA GLY A 55 -5.12 15.96 -0.23
C GLY A 55 -6.14 15.23 -1.11
N LYS A 56 -5.77 14.72 -2.29
CA LYS A 56 -6.68 13.93 -3.13
C LYS A 56 -6.88 12.48 -2.69
N THR A 57 -5.90 11.85 -2.04
CA THR A 57 -6.06 10.49 -1.54
C THR A 57 -6.67 10.55 -0.15
N ARG A 58 -8.00 10.44 -0.08
CA ARG A 58 -8.78 10.40 1.17
C ARG A 58 -9.21 8.97 1.53
N SER A 59 -8.65 7.99 0.86
CA SER A 59 -8.99 6.59 0.99
C SER A 59 -7.80 5.77 1.46
N ILE A 60 -8.09 4.67 2.13
CA ILE A 60 -7.16 3.56 2.33
C ILE A 60 -7.29 2.63 1.13
N ASN A 61 -6.19 2.32 0.45
CA ASN A 61 -6.19 1.44 -0.71
C ASN A 61 -5.44 0.16 -0.38
N PHE A 62 -6.08 -0.98 -0.61
CA PHE A 62 -5.51 -2.30 -0.41
C PHE A 62 -5.01 -2.85 -1.74
N TYR A 63 -3.71 -2.98 -1.85
CA TYR A 63 -3.06 -3.60 -3.00
C TYR A 63 -2.65 -5.02 -2.63
N HIS A 64 -3.28 -6.01 -3.26
CA HIS A 64 -2.88 -7.40 -3.15
C HIS A 64 -1.55 -7.63 -3.84
N VAL A 65 -0.64 -8.33 -3.18
CA VAL A 65 0.69 -8.69 -3.68
C VAL A 65 0.66 -10.14 -4.11
N GLU A 66 0.77 -10.39 -5.40
CA GLU A 66 0.77 -11.72 -5.98
C GLU A 66 2.17 -12.13 -6.49
N PRO A 67 2.54 -13.40 -6.34
CA PRO A 67 1.82 -14.54 -5.74
C PRO A 67 2.00 -14.67 -4.23
N GLN A 68 2.65 -13.72 -3.53
CA GLN A 68 3.02 -13.81 -2.11
C GLN A 68 1.85 -13.71 -1.13
N ASP A 69 0.67 -13.38 -1.61
CA ASP A 69 -0.61 -13.41 -0.89
C ASP A 69 -0.68 -12.58 0.41
N TYR A 70 -0.25 -11.33 0.33
CA TYR A 70 -0.41 -10.34 1.39
C TYR A 70 -0.82 -8.96 0.83
N TYR A 71 -1.15 -7.99 1.68
CA TYR A 71 -1.54 -6.65 1.24
C TYR A 71 -0.51 -5.58 1.58
N LEU A 72 -0.24 -4.72 0.60
CA LEU A 72 0.28 -3.37 0.84
C LEU A 72 -0.91 -2.43 0.98
N VAL A 73 -1.03 -1.78 2.13
CA VAL A 73 -2.16 -0.90 2.45
C VAL A 73 -1.72 0.55 2.40
N ASP A 74 -2.09 1.24 1.32
CA ASP A 74 -1.72 2.64 1.10
C ASP A 74 -2.62 3.55 1.93
N LEU A 75 -2.06 4.06 3.02
CA LEU A 75 -2.75 5.01 3.90
C LEU A 75 -2.69 6.41 3.28
N PRO A 76 -3.70 7.23 3.51
CA PRO A 76 -3.69 8.60 3.06
C PRO A 76 -2.47 9.38 3.62
N GLY A 77 -1.89 10.33 2.87
CA GLY A 77 -0.74 11.13 3.34
C GLY A 77 -1.11 12.15 4.42
N TYR A 78 -0.38 12.25 5.50
CA TYR A 78 -0.61 13.21 6.58
C TYR A 78 0.14 14.54 6.37
N GLY A 79 -0.13 15.53 7.25
CA GLY A 79 0.56 16.84 7.23
C GLY A 79 0.13 17.78 6.12
N TYR A 80 -1.10 17.61 5.59
CA TYR A 80 -1.63 18.52 4.59
C TYR A 80 -2.20 19.79 5.22
N ALA A 81 -1.58 20.93 4.92
CA ALA A 81 -1.92 22.24 5.54
C ALA A 81 -3.32 22.76 5.19
N ARG A 82 -3.88 22.38 4.03
CA ARG A 82 -5.17 22.88 3.54
C ARG A 82 -6.39 22.00 3.91
N ALA A 83 -6.19 20.88 4.64
CA ALA A 83 -7.31 20.09 5.12
C ALA A 83 -8.00 20.81 6.28
N SER A 84 -9.34 20.80 6.30
CA SER A 84 -10.12 21.35 7.41
C SER A 84 -9.84 20.60 8.71
N HIS A 85 -10.12 21.22 9.87
CA HIS A 85 -9.97 20.56 11.16
C HIS A 85 -10.83 19.29 11.29
N ALA A 86 -12.02 19.28 10.71
CA ALA A 86 -12.91 18.13 10.71
C ALA A 86 -12.34 16.98 9.87
N GLU A 87 -11.83 17.26 8.69
CA GLU A 87 -11.18 16.27 7.83
C GLU A 87 -9.94 15.65 8.50
N ARG A 88 -9.10 16.48 9.16
CA ARG A 88 -7.92 15.98 9.87
C ARG A 88 -8.29 15.05 11.03
N ARG A 89 -9.34 15.38 11.80
CA ARG A 89 -9.82 14.54 12.90
C ARG A 89 -10.41 13.22 12.41
N SER A 90 -11.28 13.25 11.42
CA SER A 90 -11.87 12.04 10.82
C SER A 90 -10.78 11.10 10.29
N TRP A 91 -9.75 11.66 9.75
CA TRP A 91 -8.62 10.98 9.16
C TRP A 91 -7.68 10.36 10.21
N ALA A 92 -7.37 11.13 11.25
CA ALA A 92 -6.60 10.62 12.38
C ALA A 92 -7.33 9.45 13.05
N ALA A 93 -8.67 9.56 13.25
CA ALA A 93 -9.48 8.50 13.81
C ALA A 93 -9.51 7.23 12.94
N LEU A 94 -9.55 7.38 11.60
CA LEU A 94 -9.48 6.23 10.68
C LEU A 94 -8.12 5.52 10.77
N LEU A 95 -7.04 6.30 10.79
CA LEU A 95 -5.68 5.79 10.91
C LEU A 95 -5.45 5.11 12.26
N GLU A 96 -5.82 5.78 13.34
CA GLU A 96 -5.75 5.25 14.70
C GLU A 96 -6.50 3.93 14.82
N LYS A 97 -7.76 3.90 14.38
CA LYS A 97 -8.58 2.68 14.40
C LYS A 97 -7.94 1.55 13.61
N TYR A 98 -7.46 1.83 12.39
CA TYR A 98 -6.83 0.80 11.56
C TYR A 98 -5.54 0.26 12.20
N LEU A 99 -4.63 1.14 12.64
CA LEU A 99 -3.36 0.71 13.24
C LEU A 99 -3.53 -0.03 14.57
N SER A 100 -4.53 0.35 15.39
CA SER A 100 -4.74 -0.25 16.73
C SER A 100 -5.57 -1.53 16.71
N THR A 101 -6.41 -1.77 15.68
CA THR A 101 -7.33 -2.91 15.68
C THR A 101 -7.08 -3.97 14.64
N CYS A 102 -6.24 -3.71 13.64
CA CYS A 102 -5.95 -4.68 12.58
C CYS A 102 -4.99 -5.76 13.08
N ARG A 103 -5.51 -6.95 13.38
CA ARG A 103 -4.72 -8.11 13.90
C ARG A 103 -3.72 -8.68 12.88
N HIS A 104 -3.95 -8.45 11.60
CA HIS A 104 -3.11 -8.96 10.51
C HIS A 104 -2.07 -7.94 10.03
N LEU A 105 -2.04 -6.75 10.62
CA LEU A 105 -1.04 -5.74 10.33
C LEU A 105 0.30 -6.14 10.97
N ARG A 106 1.31 -6.33 10.13
CA ARG A 106 2.65 -6.77 10.54
C ARG A 106 3.59 -5.61 10.84
N ALA A 107 3.50 -4.56 10.04
CA ALA A 107 4.39 -3.41 10.18
C ALA A 107 3.80 -2.14 9.57
N LEU A 108 4.34 -1.01 10.01
CA LEU A 108 4.18 0.29 9.38
C LEU A 108 5.41 0.61 8.53
N ALA A 109 5.28 0.56 7.21
CA ALA A 109 6.29 1.07 6.29
C ALA A 109 6.20 2.61 6.26
N LEU A 110 7.10 3.27 6.99
CA LEU A 110 7.14 4.72 7.16
C LEU A 110 8.02 5.36 6.08
N LEU A 111 7.37 6.08 5.15
CA LEU A 111 8.04 6.77 4.07
C LEU A 111 8.53 8.14 4.51
N LEU A 112 9.81 8.40 4.31
CA LEU A 112 10.55 9.56 4.77
C LEU A 112 11.24 10.22 3.57
N ASP A 113 11.17 11.55 3.46
CA ASP A 113 11.84 12.28 2.38
C ASP A 113 13.33 12.42 2.69
N SER A 114 14.21 11.84 1.87
CA SER A 114 15.68 11.91 2.07
C SER A 114 16.24 13.32 2.17
N ARG A 115 15.54 14.32 1.66
CA ARG A 115 15.96 15.73 1.68
C ARG A 115 15.72 16.43 3.01
N LEU A 116 14.86 15.85 3.86
CA LEU A 116 14.39 16.50 5.10
C LEU A 116 15.00 15.83 6.33
N THR A 117 15.31 16.63 7.32
CA THR A 117 15.58 16.13 8.68
C THR A 117 14.33 15.47 9.27
N PRO A 118 14.43 14.65 10.33
CA PRO A 118 13.28 14.07 11.00
C PRO A 118 12.23 15.13 11.34
N GLN A 119 11.01 14.86 10.92
CA GLN A 119 9.89 15.80 11.09
C GLN A 119 9.00 15.33 12.24
N LYS A 120 8.45 16.28 13.00
CA LYS A 120 7.64 16.02 14.19
C LYS A 120 6.52 15.00 13.93
N LEU A 121 5.75 15.15 12.83
CA LEU A 121 4.66 14.23 12.52
C LEU A 121 5.14 12.80 12.18
N ASP A 122 6.33 12.66 11.59
CA ASP A 122 6.90 11.35 11.30
C ASP A 122 7.32 10.64 12.60
N LEU A 123 7.86 11.41 13.56
CA LEU A 123 8.23 10.91 14.89
C LEU A 123 6.99 10.52 15.71
N GLU A 124 5.95 11.37 15.72
CA GLU A 124 4.69 11.09 16.41
C GLU A 124 4.03 9.81 15.88
N LEU A 125 3.97 9.65 14.55
CA LEU A 125 3.40 8.45 13.95
C LEU A 125 4.23 7.20 14.26
N SER A 126 5.56 7.30 14.23
CA SER A 126 6.43 6.16 14.56
C SER A 126 6.28 5.73 16.03
N HIS A 127 6.11 6.70 16.94
CA HIS A 127 5.85 6.43 18.35
C HIS A 127 4.51 5.73 18.55
N PHE A 128 3.43 6.29 17.98
CA PHE A 128 2.10 5.70 18.05
C PHE A 128 2.04 4.26 17.48
N ALA A 129 2.69 4.01 16.34
CA ALA A 129 2.73 2.66 15.77
C ALA A 129 3.44 1.66 16.70
N ARG A 130 4.51 2.07 17.38
CA ARG A 130 5.19 1.24 18.40
C ARG A 130 4.30 0.97 19.62
N GLU A 131 3.55 1.96 20.08
CA GLU A 131 2.57 1.78 21.16
C GLU A 131 1.48 0.76 20.77
N CYS A 132 1.13 0.69 19.47
CA CYS A 132 0.26 -0.36 18.92
C CYS A 132 0.96 -1.72 18.73
N GLY A 133 2.23 -1.86 19.10
CA GLY A 133 3.00 -3.10 18.95
C GLY A 133 3.44 -3.41 17.51
N LEU A 134 3.47 -2.41 16.63
CA LEU A 134 3.84 -2.58 15.23
C LEU A 134 5.33 -2.34 15.01
N ASP A 135 5.94 -3.19 14.17
CA ASP A 135 7.27 -2.95 13.66
C ASP A 135 7.28 -1.75 12.70
N ILE A 136 8.37 -0.97 12.74
CA ILE A 136 8.58 0.14 11.80
C ILE A 136 9.55 -0.29 10.72
N LEU A 137 9.13 -0.18 9.46
CA LEU A 137 9.97 -0.34 8.29
C LEU A 137 10.24 1.04 7.66
N PRO A 138 11.34 1.72 8.02
CA PRO A 138 11.63 3.05 7.50
C PRO A 138 12.12 2.98 6.04
N ILE A 139 11.57 3.86 5.19
CA ILE A 139 11.88 3.93 3.76
C ILE A 139 12.23 5.37 3.40
N LEU A 140 13.49 5.64 3.12
CA LEU A 140 13.95 6.91 2.55
C LEU A 140 13.61 6.97 1.07
N THR A 141 12.75 7.92 0.70
CA THR A 141 12.31 8.17 -0.68
C THR A 141 13.12 9.31 -1.32
N LYS A 142 12.99 9.47 -2.63
CA LYS A 142 13.63 10.57 -3.40
C LYS A 142 15.15 10.63 -3.25
N ALA A 143 15.80 9.49 -3.08
CA ALA A 143 17.24 9.40 -2.91
C ALA A 143 18.04 10.00 -4.08
N ASP A 144 17.42 10.07 -5.28
CA ASP A 144 17.98 10.76 -6.47
C ASP A 144 18.13 12.28 -6.32
N LYS A 145 17.49 12.87 -5.33
CA LYS A 145 17.54 14.31 -5.04
C LYS A 145 18.58 14.69 -3.99
N CYS A 146 19.38 13.74 -3.53
CA CYS A 146 20.40 13.92 -2.50
C CYS A 146 21.74 13.34 -2.96
N THR A 147 22.84 13.93 -2.49
CA THR A 147 24.17 13.35 -2.63
C THR A 147 24.30 12.07 -1.81
N GLN A 148 25.32 11.28 -2.08
CA GLN A 148 25.60 10.06 -1.30
C GLN A 148 25.83 10.37 0.20
N ARG A 149 26.55 11.46 0.51
CA ARG A 149 26.81 11.90 1.87
C ARG A 149 25.52 12.28 2.62
N GLU A 150 24.64 13.05 1.99
CA GLU A 150 23.36 13.43 2.58
C GLU A 150 22.46 12.22 2.84
N ARG A 151 22.40 11.27 1.88
CA ARG A 151 21.64 10.03 2.06
C ARG A 151 22.18 9.20 3.23
N ALA A 152 23.49 9.06 3.33
CA ALA A 152 24.13 8.31 4.41
C ALA A 152 23.86 8.96 5.78
N ALA A 153 24.02 10.29 5.87
CA ALA A 153 23.73 11.04 7.09
C ALA A 153 22.25 10.88 7.51
N ARG A 154 21.33 11.01 6.56
CA ARG A 154 19.89 10.84 6.84
C ARG A 154 19.55 9.42 7.26
N ALA A 155 20.16 8.43 6.63
CA ALA A 155 19.95 7.02 6.99
C ALA A 155 20.48 6.70 8.40
N ALA A 156 21.63 7.25 8.78
CA ALA A 156 22.18 7.10 10.13
C ALA A 156 21.27 7.75 11.17
N GLU A 157 20.84 9.00 10.94
CA GLU A 157 19.95 9.73 11.86
C GLU A 157 18.64 8.97 12.12
N TRP A 158 17.99 8.44 11.08
CA TRP A 158 16.78 7.65 11.25
C TRP A 158 17.05 6.28 11.87
N ALA A 159 18.19 5.66 11.57
CA ALA A 159 18.58 4.41 12.23
C ALA A 159 18.78 4.58 13.74
N ASP A 160 19.38 5.69 14.18
CA ASP A 160 19.56 6.01 15.59
C ASP A 160 18.20 6.24 16.29
N ILE A 161 17.28 6.95 15.64
CA ILE A 161 15.93 7.23 16.18
C ILE A 161 15.05 5.97 16.24
N LEU A 162 15.07 5.20 15.18
CA LEU A 162 14.15 4.05 15.03
C LEU A 162 14.75 2.71 15.42
N GLY A 163 16.06 2.63 15.69
CA GLY A 163 16.76 1.37 15.96
C GLY A 163 16.81 0.42 14.76
N VAL A 164 16.36 0.86 13.57
CA VAL A 164 16.27 0.07 12.34
C VAL A 164 16.80 0.86 11.17
N LYS A 165 17.71 0.26 10.39
CA LYS A 165 18.30 0.90 9.22
C LYS A 165 17.26 1.09 8.11
N PRO A 166 17.09 2.32 7.58
CA PRO A 166 16.17 2.59 6.49
C PRO A 166 16.55 1.91 5.17
N SER A 167 15.52 1.53 4.38
CA SER A 167 15.69 1.26 2.95
C SER A 167 15.83 2.57 2.21
N ILE A 168 16.78 2.67 1.29
CA ILE A 168 17.01 3.90 0.49
C ILE A 168 16.47 3.67 -0.91
N THR A 169 15.50 4.48 -1.36
CA THR A 169 14.80 4.27 -2.62
C THR A 169 14.72 5.53 -3.48
N SER A 170 14.68 5.30 -4.79
CA SER A 170 14.30 6.31 -5.78
C SER A 170 13.33 5.69 -6.79
N SER A 171 12.08 6.12 -6.74
CA SER A 171 11.06 5.69 -7.71
C SER A 171 11.38 6.17 -9.13
N SER A 172 11.96 7.36 -9.29
CA SER A 172 12.32 7.93 -10.59
C SER A 172 13.48 7.20 -11.26
N LYS A 173 14.46 6.74 -10.48
CA LYS A 173 15.62 5.98 -10.96
C LYS A 173 15.44 4.46 -10.79
N LYS A 174 14.31 4.02 -10.24
CA LYS A 174 14.00 2.61 -9.92
C LYS A 174 15.10 1.93 -9.07
N SER A 175 15.84 2.70 -8.26
CA SER A 175 16.89 2.16 -7.38
C SER A 175 16.33 1.80 -6.01
N GLY A 176 16.85 0.73 -5.38
CA GLY A 176 16.43 0.23 -4.07
C GLY A 176 15.06 -0.47 -4.07
N ILE A 177 14.44 -0.67 -5.25
CA ILE A 177 13.09 -1.27 -5.35
C ILE A 177 13.13 -2.77 -5.12
N ARG A 178 14.14 -3.46 -5.66
CA ARG A 178 14.28 -4.91 -5.48
C ARG A 178 14.60 -5.26 -4.02
N GLU A 179 15.51 -4.53 -3.41
CA GLU A 179 15.89 -4.69 -2.01
C GLU A 179 14.70 -4.37 -1.07
N LEU A 180 13.90 -3.38 -1.43
CA LEU A 180 12.67 -3.06 -0.70
C LEU A 180 11.65 -4.19 -0.82
N TRP A 181 11.45 -4.77 -2.00
CA TRP A 181 10.58 -5.94 -2.16
C TRP A 181 10.97 -7.08 -1.24
N GLN A 182 12.26 -7.43 -1.17
CA GLN A 182 12.73 -8.47 -0.28
C GLN A 182 12.37 -8.18 1.18
N ARG A 183 12.62 -6.97 1.66
CA ARG A 183 12.26 -6.56 3.03
C ARG A 183 10.75 -6.59 3.29
N LEU A 184 9.94 -6.23 2.31
CA LEU A 184 8.47 -6.31 2.43
C LEU A 184 8.02 -7.78 2.55
N HIS A 185 8.57 -8.69 1.76
CA HIS A 185 8.25 -10.13 1.86
C HIS A 185 8.68 -10.70 3.21
N ASP A 186 9.90 -10.42 3.65
CA ASP A 186 10.40 -10.86 4.95
C ASP A 186 9.50 -10.35 6.09
N THR A 187 9.10 -9.07 6.03
CA THR A 187 8.21 -8.44 7.01
C THR A 187 6.79 -9.02 7.00
N ALA A 188 6.27 -9.36 5.83
CA ALA A 188 4.97 -10.04 5.71
C ALA A 188 4.99 -11.47 6.26
N GLY A 189 6.16 -12.05 6.47
CA GLY A 189 6.34 -13.43 6.91
C GLY A 189 5.99 -14.44 5.83
N VAL A 190 6.16 -14.06 4.55
CA VAL A 190 5.91 -14.93 3.40
C VAL A 190 7.23 -15.47 2.84
N PRO A 191 7.29 -16.76 2.49
CA PRO A 191 8.52 -17.35 1.96
C PRO A 191 8.89 -16.70 0.61
N PRO A 192 10.18 -16.63 0.27
CA PRO A 192 10.60 -16.23 -1.05
C PRO A 192 10.02 -17.19 -2.09
N VAL A 193 9.51 -16.65 -3.20
CA VAL A 193 9.05 -17.49 -4.32
C VAL A 193 10.24 -18.16 -4.94
N SER A 194 10.25 -19.50 -4.92
CA SER A 194 11.26 -20.27 -5.62
C SER A 194 11.19 -20.00 -7.12
N PRO A 195 12.32 -19.98 -7.86
CA PRO A 195 12.32 -19.77 -9.30
C PRO A 195 11.49 -20.80 -10.08
N GLU A 196 11.13 -21.92 -9.45
CA GLU A 196 10.34 -23.01 -10.00
C GLU A 196 8.81 -22.79 -9.94
N ASP A 197 8.35 -21.81 -9.13
CA ASP A 197 6.93 -21.44 -9.03
C ASP A 197 6.56 -20.41 -10.12
N GLY A 198 6.86 -20.73 -11.39
CA GLY A 198 6.29 -20.03 -12.54
C GLY A 198 4.76 -20.16 -12.51
N PRO A 199 4.01 -19.26 -13.19
CA PRO A 199 2.56 -19.29 -13.13
C PRO A 199 2.08 -20.68 -13.55
N THR A 200 1.51 -21.40 -12.59
CA THR A 200 0.79 -22.66 -12.85
C THR A 200 -0.26 -22.31 -13.89
N GLN A 201 -0.10 -22.82 -15.11
CA GLN A 201 -1.12 -22.70 -16.14
C GLN A 201 -2.42 -23.17 -15.53
N ALA A 202 -3.40 -22.26 -15.45
CA ALA A 202 -4.74 -22.60 -15.04
C ALA A 202 -5.20 -23.76 -15.92
N VAL A 203 -5.37 -24.95 -15.31
CA VAL A 203 -6.00 -26.09 -15.96
C VAL A 203 -7.43 -25.66 -16.24
N VAL A 204 -7.70 -25.31 -17.48
CA VAL A 204 -9.06 -25.07 -17.96
C VAL A 204 -9.80 -26.41 -17.85
N PRO A 205 -10.85 -26.50 -17.02
CA PRO A 205 -11.64 -27.73 -16.98
C PRO A 205 -12.28 -27.91 -18.34
N GLN A 206 -11.91 -28.97 -19.06
CA GLN A 206 -12.66 -29.44 -20.22
C GLN A 206 -13.96 -30.11 -19.73
N GLY A 207 -14.95 -29.27 -19.38
CA GLY A 207 -16.30 -29.67 -19.03
C GLY A 207 -17.27 -29.00 -19.99
N GLY A 208 -17.78 -29.76 -20.98
CA GLY A 208 -18.75 -29.29 -21.94
C GLY A 208 -20.00 -28.76 -21.25
N ILE A 209 -20.50 -27.63 -21.73
CA ILE A 209 -21.79 -27.06 -21.35
C ILE A 209 -22.89 -27.99 -21.81
N PRO A 210 -23.83 -28.46 -20.93
CA PRO A 210 -25.00 -29.19 -21.37
C PRO A 210 -25.92 -28.27 -22.16
N HIS A 211 -26.18 -28.63 -23.41
CA HIS A 211 -27.28 -28.06 -24.21
C HIS A 211 -28.62 -28.45 -23.60
N SER A 212 -29.25 -27.52 -22.85
CA SER A 212 -30.71 -27.48 -22.71
C SER A 212 -31.11 -26.29 -21.83
N ILE A 213 -31.50 -25.19 -22.45
CA ILE A 213 -32.66 -24.33 -22.08
C ILE A 213 -32.84 -23.35 -23.24
N THR A 214 -33.68 -23.76 -24.19
CA THR A 214 -34.26 -22.85 -25.19
C THR A 214 -35.48 -22.20 -24.55
N PRO A 215 -35.64 -20.87 -24.52
CA PRO A 215 -36.91 -20.27 -24.15
C PRO A 215 -37.87 -20.40 -25.30
N GLN A 216 -39.02 -21.04 -25.05
CA GLN A 216 -40.15 -21.10 -25.99
C GLN A 216 -40.73 -19.68 -26.17
N SER A 217 -40.84 -19.27 -27.41
CA SER A 217 -41.62 -18.11 -27.86
C SER A 217 -43.10 -18.36 -27.63
N GLY A 218 -43.69 -17.68 -26.64
CA GLY A 218 -45.12 -17.61 -26.47
C GLY A 218 -45.72 -16.56 -27.40
N SER A 219 -46.44 -17.01 -28.42
CA SER A 219 -47.34 -16.18 -29.22
C SER A 219 -48.54 -15.77 -28.37
N SER A 220 -48.80 -14.47 -28.25
CA SER A 220 -50.09 -13.95 -27.79
C SER A 220 -50.79 -13.30 -28.96
N SER A 221 -51.87 -13.93 -29.39
CA SER A 221 -52.85 -13.44 -30.31
C SER A 221 -53.65 -12.31 -29.64
N ALA A 222 -53.85 -11.24 -30.37
CA ALA A 222 -54.83 -10.21 -30.12
C ALA A 222 -56.24 -10.74 -30.28
N THR A 223 -57.20 -10.25 -29.47
CA THR A 223 -58.62 -10.16 -29.85
C THR A 223 -59.20 -8.91 -29.21
N GLU A 224 -59.86 -8.16 -30.09
CA GLU A 224 -60.66 -6.96 -29.83
C GLU A 224 -61.87 -7.31 -28.95
N GLU A 225 -62.21 -6.41 -28.06
CA GLU A 225 -63.51 -5.66 -27.93
C GLU A 225 -63.37 -4.55 -26.89
#